data_0d54f2088634a143c524b34387b7e9e2
#
_entry.id   0d54f2088634a143c524b34387b7e9e2
#
_cell.length_a   1.000
_cell.length_b   1.000
_cell.length_c   1.000
_cell.angle_alpha   90.00
_cell.angle_beta   90.00
_cell.angle_gamma   90.00
#
_symmetry.space_group_name_H-M   'P 1'
#
loop_
_entity.id
_entity.type
_entity.pdbx_description
1 polymer ?
#
loop_
_entity_poly.entity_id
_entity_poly.type
_entity_poly.pdbx_seq_one_letter_code
_entity_poly.pdbx_strand_id
1 'polypeptide(L)'
;SMALVNNDLKRILAYSTVSQLGYMFVGVGVGAYSAGIFHLFTHAFFKGLLFLCSGSVMHALHGELDIQKMGGLYDKMKITALTFIVGALAIAGIPPLAGFWSKDSILHHAYVSGHRGIWLVGTITAGMTAFYMFRLIFLTFFGKPRDKHLVEHAHESPLIMTIPLIVLAIGYILVGFAAILPNGGFEGFVNKALVLREVGGHHEEEASFLIILSVVVALIGIGIAY
;
A
#
# COMPACT_ATOMS: atom_id res chain seq x y z
N SER A 1 1.63 13.06 7.03
CA SER A 1 2.29 14.28 6.52
C SER A 1 3.81 14.15 6.38
N MET A 2 4.55 13.54 7.34
CA MET A 2 6.02 13.42 7.28
C MET A 2 6.53 12.67 6.03
N ALA A 3 5.84 11.64 5.57
CA ALA A 3 6.19 10.91 4.35
C ALA A 3 6.14 11.75 3.07
N LEU A 4 5.34 12.82 3.05
CA LEU A 4 5.17 13.70 1.87
C LEU A 4 6.43 14.49 1.54
N VAL A 5 7.17 14.91 2.56
CA VAL A 5 8.32 15.82 2.43
C VAL A 5 9.67 15.12 2.63
N ASN A 6 9.65 13.88 3.10
CA ASN A 6 10.88 13.12 3.30
C ASN A 6 11.48 12.64 1.97
N ASN A 7 12.80 12.54 1.91
CA ASN A 7 13.54 12.07 0.73
C ASN A 7 14.27 10.75 0.96
N ASP A 8 14.31 10.27 2.19
CA ASP A 8 14.90 8.97 2.52
C ASP A 8 13.89 7.84 2.24
N LEU A 9 14.27 6.93 1.35
CA LEU A 9 13.47 5.79 0.89
C LEU A 9 12.89 4.97 2.05
N LYS A 10 13.71 4.60 3.03
CA LYS A 10 13.28 3.78 4.18
C LYS A 10 12.43 4.57 5.16
N ARG A 11 12.74 5.85 5.38
CA ARG A 11 11.94 6.71 6.28
C ARG A 11 10.55 6.97 5.70
N ILE A 12 10.41 7.18 4.39
CA ILE A 12 9.09 7.28 3.75
C ILE A 12 8.26 6.03 4.04
N LEU A 13 8.84 4.84 3.85
CA LEU A 13 8.18 3.57 4.14
C LEU A 13 7.86 3.38 5.63
N ALA A 14 8.72 3.83 6.53
CA ALA A 14 8.49 3.77 7.97
C ALA A 14 7.31 4.66 8.40
N TYR A 15 7.26 5.92 7.95
CA TYR A 15 6.12 6.80 8.21
C TYR A 15 4.83 6.29 7.58
N SER A 16 4.93 5.66 6.43
CA SER A 16 3.82 4.96 5.81
C SER A 16 3.31 3.82 6.68
N THR A 17 4.19 3.07 7.37
CA THR A 17 3.78 2.02 8.33
C THR A 17 2.95 2.61 9.47
N VAL A 18 3.42 3.71 10.08
CA VAL A 18 2.68 4.41 11.15
C VAL A 18 1.28 4.83 10.67
N SER A 19 1.18 5.33 9.43
CA SER A 19 -0.10 5.70 8.83
C SER A 19 -1.04 4.50 8.67
N GLN A 20 -0.53 3.34 8.20
CA GLN A 20 -1.37 2.14 8.02
C GLN A 20 -1.81 1.54 9.37
N LEU A 21 -0.97 1.58 10.39
CA LEU A 21 -1.38 1.23 11.75
C LEU A 21 -2.53 2.11 12.23
N GLY A 22 -2.53 3.41 11.88
CA GLY A 22 -3.64 4.30 12.15
C GLY A 22 -4.97 3.80 11.57
N TYR A 23 -4.99 3.26 10.35
CA TYR A 23 -6.20 2.64 9.80
C TYR A 23 -6.66 1.41 10.59
N MET A 24 -5.74 0.58 11.06
CA MET A 24 -6.08 -0.58 11.89
C MET A 24 -6.71 -0.15 13.22
N PHE A 25 -6.15 0.90 13.85
CA PHE A 25 -6.76 1.48 15.06
C PHE A 25 -8.13 2.10 14.79
N VAL A 26 -8.33 2.74 13.64
CA VAL A 26 -9.65 3.22 13.22
C VAL A 26 -10.61 2.03 13.10
N GLY A 27 -10.22 0.95 12.40
CA GLY A 27 -11.04 -0.25 12.26
C GLY A 27 -11.49 -0.82 13.61
N VAL A 28 -10.55 -0.97 14.55
CA VAL A 28 -10.87 -1.43 15.92
C VAL A 28 -11.75 -0.42 16.66
N GLY A 29 -11.45 0.87 16.54
CA GLY A 29 -12.18 1.94 17.24
C GLY A 29 -13.64 2.12 16.80
N VAL A 30 -13.96 1.79 15.54
CA VAL A 30 -15.34 1.81 15.02
C VAL A 30 -16.05 0.45 15.11
N GLY A 31 -15.42 -0.56 15.75
CA GLY A 31 -15.98 -1.90 15.92
C GLY A 31 -15.83 -2.83 14.71
N ALA A 32 -15.12 -2.42 13.67
CA ALA A 32 -14.84 -3.22 12.47
C ALA A 32 -13.58 -4.09 12.68
N TYR A 33 -13.64 -5.00 13.64
CA TYR A 33 -12.47 -5.80 14.06
C TYR A 33 -11.94 -6.69 12.94
N SER A 34 -12.81 -7.35 12.18
CA SER A 34 -12.44 -8.21 11.05
C SER A 34 -11.73 -7.42 9.95
N ALA A 35 -12.22 -6.22 9.62
CA ALA A 35 -11.58 -5.33 8.65
C ALA A 35 -10.20 -4.87 9.14
N GLY A 36 -10.07 -4.52 10.42
CA GLY A 36 -8.78 -4.18 11.04
C GLY A 36 -7.76 -5.31 10.99
N ILE A 37 -8.18 -6.54 11.32
CA ILE A 37 -7.35 -7.76 11.26
C ILE A 37 -6.99 -8.10 9.81
N PHE A 38 -7.95 -7.98 8.89
CA PHE A 38 -7.69 -8.19 7.47
C PHE A 38 -6.66 -7.18 6.94
N HIS A 39 -6.78 -5.91 7.33
CA HIS A 39 -5.79 -4.92 6.96
C HIS A 39 -4.41 -5.19 7.56
N LEU A 40 -4.32 -5.69 8.79
CA LEU A 40 -3.05 -6.13 9.39
C LEU A 40 -2.41 -7.27 8.58
N PHE A 41 -3.21 -8.26 8.18
CA PHE A 41 -2.75 -9.38 7.39
C PHE A 41 -2.20 -8.94 6.02
N THR A 42 -2.98 -8.16 5.27
CA THR A 42 -2.55 -7.63 3.96
C THR A 42 -1.34 -6.71 4.08
N HIS A 43 -1.30 -5.90 5.15
CA HIS A 43 -0.20 -5.00 5.46
C HIS A 43 1.14 -5.74 5.66
N ALA A 44 1.13 -6.90 6.30
CA ALA A 44 2.35 -7.69 6.49
C ALA A 44 3.00 -8.05 5.14
N PHE A 45 2.21 -8.43 4.14
CA PHE A 45 2.71 -8.77 2.80
C PHE A 45 3.27 -7.55 2.06
N PHE A 46 2.47 -6.50 1.88
CA PHE A 46 2.93 -5.37 1.07
C PHE A 46 4.02 -4.54 1.78
N LYS A 47 4.04 -4.49 3.11
CA LYS A 47 5.13 -3.81 3.82
C LYS A 47 6.41 -4.64 3.81
N GLY A 48 6.32 -5.93 4.04
CA GLY A 48 7.45 -6.83 3.86
C GLY A 48 8.06 -6.67 2.47
N LEU A 49 7.23 -6.70 1.43
CA LEU A 49 7.65 -6.49 0.05
C LEU A 49 8.34 -5.14 -0.16
N LEU A 50 7.71 -4.03 0.24
CA LEU A 50 8.25 -2.67 0.03
C LEU A 50 9.59 -2.47 0.76
N PHE A 51 9.72 -2.95 2.00
CA PHE A 51 10.97 -2.85 2.75
C PHE A 51 12.09 -3.71 2.17
N LEU A 52 11.80 -4.92 1.71
CA LEU A 52 12.78 -5.76 1.04
C LEU A 52 13.19 -5.16 -0.30
N CYS A 53 12.26 -4.61 -1.08
CA CYS A 53 12.57 -3.86 -2.31
C CYS A 53 13.47 -2.65 -2.01
N SER A 54 13.19 -1.91 -0.93
CA SER A 54 14.06 -0.79 -0.53
C SER A 54 15.45 -1.26 -0.11
N GLY A 55 15.56 -2.46 0.47
CA GLY A 55 16.84 -3.12 0.75
C GLY A 55 17.59 -3.47 -0.53
N SER A 56 16.90 -3.96 -1.55
CA SER A 56 17.45 -4.26 -2.87
C SER A 56 17.98 -2.99 -3.56
N VAL A 57 17.21 -1.89 -3.54
CA VAL A 57 17.66 -0.59 -4.08
C VAL A 57 18.89 -0.07 -3.33
N MET A 58 18.86 -0.12 -1.99
CA MET A 58 20.01 0.28 -1.16
C MET A 58 21.26 -0.55 -1.47
N HIS A 59 21.10 -1.87 -1.70
CA HIS A 59 22.22 -2.74 -2.06
C HIS A 59 22.83 -2.33 -3.40
N ALA A 60 22.01 -2.09 -4.42
CA ALA A 60 22.44 -1.69 -5.76
C ALA A 60 23.10 -0.30 -5.81
N LEU A 61 22.75 0.58 -4.87
CA LEU A 61 23.26 1.97 -4.78
C LEU A 61 24.27 2.16 -3.63
N HIS A 62 24.94 1.08 -3.19
CA HIS A 62 26.01 1.14 -2.19
C HIS A 62 25.64 1.88 -0.89
N GLY A 63 24.38 1.77 -0.46
CA GLY A 63 23.90 2.38 0.78
C GLY A 63 23.17 3.71 0.61
N GLU A 64 23.10 4.30 -0.59
CA GLU A 64 22.35 5.54 -0.82
C GLU A 64 20.83 5.30 -0.68
N LEU A 65 20.17 6.22 0.03
CA LEU A 65 18.72 6.16 0.31
C LEU A 65 17.99 7.44 -0.11
N ASP A 66 18.69 8.48 -0.52
CA ASP A 66 18.07 9.72 -0.96
C ASP A 66 17.49 9.58 -2.37
N ILE A 67 16.16 9.57 -2.44
CA ILE A 67 15.42 9.43 -3.71
C ILE A 67 15.69 10.59 -4.69
N GLN A 68 16.19 11.74 -4.20
CA GLN A 68 16.54 12.87 -5.06
C GLN A 68 17.84 12.65 -5.85
N LYS A 69 18.68 11.71 -5.43
CA LYS A 69 19.90 11.33 -6.16
C LYS A 69 19.67 10.18 -7.14
N MET A 70 18.50 9.50 -7.04
CA MET A 70 18.14 8.34 -7.86
C MET A 70 17.55 8.77 -9.22
N GLY A 71 16.94 7.84 -9.92
CA GLY A 71 16.25 8.01 -11.20
C GLY A 71 16.75 7.03 -12.24
N GLY A 72 15.86 6.58 -13.13
CA GLY A 72 16.21 5.67 -14.23
C GLY A 72 16.63 4.26 -13.81
N LEU A 73 16.31 3.83 -12.58
CA LEU A 73 16.65 2.48 -12.09
C LEU A 73 15.80 1.37 -12.69
N TYR A 74 14.69 1.69 -13.35
CA TYR A 74 13.78 0.68 -13.90
C TYR A 74 14.49 -0.31 -14.83
N ASP A 75 15.31 0.17 -15.77
CA ASP A 75 16.00 -0.67 -16.74
C ASP A 75 17.13 -1.49 -16.11
N LYS A 76 17.68 -1.04 -15.01
CA LYS A 76 18.78 -1.69 -14.29
C LYS A 76 18.29 -2.76 -13.30
N MET A 77 17.08 -2.56 -12.72
CA MET A 77 16.53 -3.36 -11.63
C MET A 77 15.06 -3.70 -11.89
N LYS A 78 14.78 -4.41 -12.99
CA LYS A 78 13.41 -4.67 -13.45
C LYS A 78 12.58 -5.47 -12.46
N ILE A 79 13.15 -6.52 -11.83
CA ILE A 79 12.43 -7.36 -10.87
C ILE A 79 12.09 -6.55 -9.63
N THR A 80 13.10 -5.85 -9.08
CA THR A 80 12.90 -4.99 -7.91
C THR A 80 11.90 -3.87 -8.23
N ALA A 81 11.98 -3.22 -9.39
CA ALA A 81 11.07 -2.16 -9.78
C ALA A 81 9.62 -2.66 -9.91
N LEU A 82 9.39 -3.77 -10.63
CA LEU A 82 8.05 -4.31 -10.81
C LEU A 82 7.42 -4.75 -9.49
N THR A 83 8.16 -5.46 -8.65
CA THR A 83 7.68 -5.89 -7.33
C THR A 83 7.43 -4.69 -6.40
N PHE A 84 8.25 -3.64 -6.49
CA PHE A 84 8.01 -2.39 -5.75
C PHE A 84 6.73 -1.69 -6.23
N ILE A 85 6.48 -1.62 -7.54
CA ILE A 85 5.26 -1.05 -8.12
C ILE A 85 4.03 -1.82 -7.64
N VAL A 86 4.08 -3.16 -7.63
CA VAL A 86 2.99 -3.99 -7.06
C VAL A 86 2.71 -3.61 -5.61
N GLY A 87 3.75 -3.50 -4.77
CA GLY A 87 3.60 -3.08 -3.38
C GLY A 87 3.05 -1.66 -3.22
N ALA A 88 3.41 -0.75 -4.11
CA ALA A 88 2.92 0.63 -4.09
C ALA A 88 1.47 0.76 -4.56
N LEU A 89 1.06 0.04 -5.59
CA LEU A 89 -0.34 -0.07 -6.01
C LEU A 89 -1.19 -0.67 -4.89
N ALA A 90 -0.63 -1.65 -4.20
CA ALA A 90 -1.22 -2.31 -3.06
C ALA A 90 -1.58 -1.33 -1.94
N ILE A 91 -0.59 -0.57 -1.46
CA ILE A 91 -0.78 0.38 -0.36
C ILE A 91 -1.58 1.63 -0.78
N ALA A 92 -1.51 2.02 -2.06
CA ALA A 92 -2.34 3.09 -2.61
C ALA A 92 -3.83 2.72 -2.61
N GLY A 93 -4.15 1.42 -2.57
CA GLY A 93 -5.53 0.93 -2.58
C GLY A 93 -6.10 0.92 -4.00
N ILE A 94 -5.36 0.34 -4.95
CA ILE A 94 -5.83 0.19 -6.33
C ILE A 94 -6.43 -1.21 -6.50
N PRO A 95 -7.68 -1.33 -7.01
CA PRO A 95 -8.29 -2.63 -7.33
C PRO A 95 -7.46 -3.37 -8.39
N PRO A 96 -7.44 -4.71 -8.40
CA PRO A 96 -8.11 -5.66 -7.50
C PRO A 96 -7.28 -6.10 -6.29
N LEU A 97 -6.26 -5.34 -5.91
CA LEU A 97 -5.29 -5.71 -4.88
C LEU A 97 -5.88 -5.71 -3.46
N ALA A 98 -5.40 -6.59 -2.59
CA ALA A 98 -5.92 -6.80 -1.24
C ALA A 98 -5.95 -5.55 -0.35
N GLY A 99 -4.99 -4.62 -0.54
CA GLY A 99 -4.95 -3.36 0.21
C GLY A 99 -6.10 -2.42 -0.10
N PHE A 100 -6.70 -2.53 -1.28
CA PHE A 100 -7.93 -1.84 -1.61
C PHE A 100 -9.08 -2.35 -0.74
N TRP A 101 -9.38 -3.64 -0.80
CA TRP A 101 -10.50 -4.25 -0.06
C TRP A 101 -10.40 -4.02 1.43
N SER A 102 -9.23 -4.23 2.02
CA SER A 102 -9.04 -4.09 3.47
C SER A 102 -9.13 -2.65 3.97
N LYS A 103 -8.60 -1.67 3.22
CA LYS A 103 -8.67 -0.26 3.58
C LYS A 103 -10.08 0.30 3.37
N ASP A 104 -10.69 -0.06 2.24
CA ASP A 104 -12.03 0.39 1.90
C ASP A 104 -13.07 -0.13 2.89
N SER A 105 -12.94 -1.39 3.34
CA SER A 105 -13.77 -1.97 4.39
C SER A 105 -13.70 -1.14 5.69
N ILE A 106 -12.50 -0.74 6.14
CA ILE A 106 -12.35 0.12 7.33
C ILE A 106 -13.04 1.47 7.14
N LEU A 107 -12.82 2.12 5.99
CA LEU A 107 -13.41 3.42 5.70
C LEU A 107 -14.93 3.34 5.56
N HIS A 108 -15.45 2.29 4.92
CA HIS A 108 -16.88 2.03 4.81
C HIS A 108 -17.52 1.90 6.19
N HIS A 109 -16.95 1.07 7.08
CA HIS A 109 -17.47 0.92 8.43
C HIS A 109 -17.42 2.23 9.23
N ALA A 110 -16.36 3.03 9.08
CA ALA A 110 -16.28 4.35 9.74
C ALA A 110 -17.39 5.29 9.25
N TYR A 111 -17.73 5.25 7.97
CA TYR A 111 -18.80 6.07 7.40
C TYR A 111 -20.19 5.64 7.90
N VAL A 112 -20.51 4.34 7.77
CA VAL A 112 -21.82 3.76 8.14
C VAL A 112 -22.07 3.86 9.64
N SER A 113 -21.03 3.73 10.48
CA SER A 113 -21.12 3.94 11.92
C SER A 113 -21.30 5.40 12.34
N GLY A 114 -21.47 6.33 11.40
CA GLY A 114 -21.67 7.76 11.67
C GLY A 114 -20.40 8.57 11.97
N HIS A 115 -19.23 7.95 11.92
CA HIS A 115 -17.96 8.61 12.20
C HIS A 115 -17.40 9.34 10.97
N ARG A 116 -18.20 10.22 10.36
CA ARG A 116 -17.88 10.92 9.09
C ARG A 116 -16.59 11.74 9.15
N GLY A 117 -16.24 12.32 10.30
CA GLY A 117 -14.97 13.04 10.48
C GLY A 117 -13.76 12.11 10.37
N ILE A 118 -13.81 10.93 10.98
CA ILE A 118 -12.76 9.91 10.90
C ILE A 118 -12.64 9.39 9.46
N TRP A 119 -13.77 9.10 8.82
CA TRP A 119 -13.83 8.70 7.42
C TRP A 119 -13.17 9.75 6.50
N LEU A 120 -13.49 11.04 6.67
CA LEU A 120 -12.93 12.13 5.86
C LEU A 120 -11.41 12.22 6.00
N VAL A 121 -10.90 12.19 7.25
CA VAL A 121 -9.44 12.19 7.52
C VAL A 121 -8.79 10.95 6.91
N GLY A 122 -9.41 9.77 7.03
CA GLY A 122 -8.94 8.54 6.41
C GLY A 122 -8.87 8.64 4.89
N THR A 123 -9.91 9.14 4.25
CA THR A 123 -9.97 9.31 2.78
C THR A 123 -8.89 10.28 2.27
N ILE A 124 -8.71 11.44 2.93
CA ILE A 124 -7.63 12.37 2.60
C ILE A 124 -6.27 11.69 2.76
N THR A 125 -6.08 10.92 3.84
CA THR A 125 -4.84 10.19 4.10
C THR A 125 -4.58 9.10 3.04
N ALA A 126 -5.63 8.50 2.47
CA ALA A 126 -5.50 7.54 1.36
C ALA A 126 -4.92 8.22 0.10
N GLY A 127 -5.42 9.41 -0.26
CA GLY A 127 -4.86 10.22 -1.35
C GLY A 127 -3.41 10.63 -1.11
N MET A 128 -3.08 11.08 0.11
CA MET A 128 -1.71 11.38 0.50
C MET A 128 -0.81 10.14 0.42
N THR A 129 -1.33 8.95 0.74
CA THR A 129 -0.59 7.69 0.64
C THR A 129 -0.25 7.36 -0.82
N ALA A 130 -1.21 7.48 -1.71
CA ALA A 130 -1.00 7.30 -3.14
C ALA A 130 0.05 8.29 -3.68
N PHE A 131 -0.07 9.57 -3.31
CA PHE A 131 0.88 10.60 -3.70
C PHE A 131 2.32 10.28 -3.29
N TYR A 132 2.62 10.08 -2.00
CA TYR A 132 4.01 9.92 -1.58
C TYR A 132 4.61 8.59 -2.05
N MET A 133 3.81 7.54 -2.20
CA MET A 133 4.29 6.26 -2.73
C MET A 133 4.66 6.36 -4.21
N PHE A 134 3.85 7.04 -5.00
CA PHE A 134 4.14 7.21 -6.43
C PHE A 134 5.22 8.28 -6.67
N ARG A 135 5.28 9.34 -5.85
CA ARG A 135 6.43 10.24 -5.84
C ARG A 135 7.74 9.47 -5.61
N LEU A 136 7.75 8.56 -4.64
CA LEU A 136 8.92 7.71 -4.38
C LEU A 136 9.25 6.85 -5.61
N ILE A 137 8.27 6.21 -6.22
CA ILE A 137 8.44 5.36 -7.42
C ILE A 137 8.98 6.17 -8.60
N PHE A 138 8.36 7.31 -8.92
CA PHE A 138 8.76 8.13 -10.05
C PHE A 138 10.18 8.69 -9.86
N LEU A 139 10.53 9.10 -8.66
CA LEU A 139 11.85 9.61 -8.36
C LEU A 139 12.93 8.52 -8.33
N THR A 140 12.60 7.29 -7.95
CA THR A 140 13.57 6.20 -7.83
C THR A 140 13.78 5.46 -9.15
N PHE A 141 12.69 5.04 -9.77
CA PHE A 141 12.77 4.11 -10.91
C PHE A 141 12.64 4.78 -12.27
N PHE A 142 11.95 5.92 -12.36
CA PHE A 142 11.66 6.58 -13.62
C PHE A 142 12.45 7.89 -13.77
N GLY A 143 12.32 8.48 -14.97
CA GLY A 143 13.01 9.71 -15.31
C GLY A 143 14.50 9.51 -15.62
N LYS A 144 15.23 10.63 -15.68
CA LYS A 144 16.68 10.60 -15.96
C LYS A 144 17.48 10.40 -14.67
N PRO A 145 18.60 9.64 -14.71
CA PRO A 145 19.51 9.54 -13.59
C PRO A 145 19.97 10.93 -13.13
N ARG A 146 19.78 11.25 -11.84
CA ARG A 146 20.22 12.54 -11.30
C ARG A 146 21.70 12.49 -10.88
N ASP A 147 22.12 11.41 -10.24
CA ASP A 147 23.52 11.08 -10.05
C ASP A 147 23.88 9.94 -11.02
N LYS A 148 24.52 10.33 -12.15
CA LYS A 148 24.89 9.38 -13.21
C LYS A 148 25.87 8.32 -12.71
N HIS A 149 26.86 8.73 -11.90
CA HIS A 149 27.89 7.82 -11.40
C HIS A 149 27.27 6.73 -10.50
N LEU A 150 26.33 7.12 -9.64
CA LEU A 150 25.62 6.20 -8.75
C LEU A 150 24.75 5.19 -9.52
N VAL A 151 24.01 5.66 -10.52
CA VAL A 151 23.08 4.82 -11.29
C VAL A 151 23.77 3.99 -12.36
N GLU A 152 24.90 4.41 -12.89
CA GLU A 152 25.65 3.70 -13.93
C GLU A 152 26.07 2.30 -13.48
N HIS A 153 26.51 2.17 -12.23
CA HIS A 153 26.95 0.92 -11.62
C HIS A 153 25.81 0.10 -11.01
N ALA A 154 24.61 0.64 -10.97
CA ALA A 154 23.46 -0.08 -10.43
C ALA A 154 23.14 -1.33 -11.28
N HIS A 155 22.84 -2.42 -10.61
CA HIS A 155 22.46 -3.71 -11.21
C HIS A 155 21.40 -4.38 -10.36
N GLU A 156 20.69 -5.35 -10.95
CA GLU A 156 19.69 -6.13 -10.20
C GLU A 156 20.35 -6.91 -9.06
N SER A 157 19.66 -6.98 -7.94
CA SER A 157 20.12 -7.76 -6.79
C SER A 157 20.17 -9.27 -7.09
N PRO A 158 21.03 -10.03 -6.41
CA PRO A 158 21.16 -11.47 -6.62
C PRO A 158 19.84 -12.19 -6.32
N LEU A 159 19.66 -13.40 -6.89
CA LEU A 159 18.42 -14.18 -6.79
C LEU A 159 17.98 -14.45 -5.36
N ILE A 160 18.91 -14.60 -4.43
CA ILE A 160 18.61 -14.77 -3.01
C ILE A 160 17.81 -13.60 -2.41
N MET A 161 17.96 -12.39 -2.97
CA MET A 161 17.20 -11.21 -2.58
C MET A 161 15.93 -11.05 -3.41
N THR A 162 15.97 -11.35 -4.71
CA THR A 162 14.82 -11.13 -5.61
C THR A 162 13.75 -12.20 -5.52
N ILE A 163 14.09 -13.45 -5.19
CA ILE A 163 13.10 -14.52 -4.98
C ILE A 163 12.09 -14.17 -3.87
N PRO A 164 12.48 -13.71 -2.67
CA PRO A 164 11.54 -13.27 -1.65
C PRO A 164 10.61 -12.14 -2.13
N LEU A 165 11.10 -11.21 -2.97
CA LEU A 165 10.28 -10.14 -3.55
C LEU A 165 9.16 -10.71 -4.43
N ILE A 166 9.53 -11.65 -5.31
CA ILE A 166 8.57 -12.30 -6.21
C ILE A 166 7.54 -13.10 -5.41
N VAL A 167 7.99 -13.89 -4.42
CA VAL A 167 7.10 -14.69 -3.57
C VAL A 167 6.11 -13.81 -2.82
N LEU A 168 6.56 -12.70 -2.22
CA LEU A 168 5.68 -11.77 -1.52
C LEU A 168 4.73 -11.04 -2.47
N ALA A 169 5.19 -10.65 -3.67
CA ALA A 169 4.34 -10.00 -4.66
C ALA A 169 3.23 -10.94 -5.14
N ILE A 170 3.55 -12.19 -5.47
CA ILE A 170 2.57 -13.21 -5.86
C ILE A 170 1.62 -13.51 -4.70
N GLY A 171 2.16 -13.77 -3.51
CA GLY A 171 1.37 -14.04 -2.30
C GLY A 171 0.38 -12.91 -2.02
N TYR A 172 0.81 -11.66 -2.17
CA TYR A 172 -0.06 -10.49 -1.98
C TYR A 172 -1.20 -10.43 -3.03
N ILE A 173 -0.91 -10.70 -4.29
CA ILE A 173 -1.94 -10.76 -5.35
C ILE A 173 -2.96 -11.87 -5.02
N LEU A 174 -2.50 -13.05 -4.60
CA LEU A 174 -3.38 -14.15 -4.22
C LEU A 174 -4.26 -13.81 -3.01
N VAL A 175 -3.73 -13.09 -2.02
CA VAL A 175 -4.52 -12.59 -0.88
C VAL A 175 -5.61 -11.62 -1.34
N GLY A 176 -5.37 -10.82 -2.39
CA GLY A 176 -6.38 -9.97 -3.00
C GLY A 176 -7.58 -10.75 -3.54
N PHE A 177 -7.31 -11.86 -4.22
CA PHE A 177 -8.37 -12.75 -4.69
C PHE A 177 -9.09 -13.46 -3.54
N ALA A 178 -8.41 -13.79 -2.45
CA ALA A 178 -9.03 -14.39 -1.27
C ALA A 178 -10.07 -13.47 -0.60
N ALA A 179 -9.96 -12.15 -0.78
CA ALA A 179 -10.95 -11.19 -0.29
C ALA A 179 -12.31 -11.30 -1.00
N ILE A 180 -12.31 -11.75 -2.26
CA ILE A 180 -13.51 -11.82 -3.12
C ILE A 180 -14.17 -13.20 -3.07
N LEU A 181 -13.64 -14.13 -2.29
CA LEU A 181 -14.19 -15.49 -2.20
C LEU A 181 -15.62 -15.50 -1.62
N PRO A 182 -16.46 -16.47 -2.04
CA PRO A 182 -17.79 -16.66 -1.46
C PRO A 182 -17.76 -16.79 0.07
N ASN A 183 -18.86 -16.41 0.74
CA ASN A 183 -19.00 -16.40 2.20
C ASN A 183 -18.18 -15.33 2.95
N GLY A 184 -17.89 -14.19 2.31
CA GLY A 184 -17.22 -13.06 2.93
C GLY A 184 -15.70 -13.18 2.97
N GLY A 185 -15.12 -14.13 2.24
CA GLY A 185 -13.68 -14.28 2.12
C GLY A 185 -12.96 -14.34 3.48
N PHE A 186 -11.86 -13.60 3.61
CA PHE A 186 -11.07 -13.55 4.84
C PHE A 186 -11.83 -12.92 6.02
N GLU A 187 -12.60 -11.85 5.77
CA GLU A 187 -13.40 -11.21 6.82
C GLU A 187 -14.49 -12.15 7.35
N GLY A 188 -15.17 -12.90 6.46
CA GLY A 188 -16.14 -13.90 6.87
C GLY A 188 -15.52 -15.04 7.69
N PHE A 189 -14.28 -15.44 7.40
CA PHE A 189 -13.53 -16.39 8.22
C PHE A 189 -13.27 -15.84 9.62
N VAL A 190 -12.76 -14.60 9.71
CA VAL A 190 -12.46 -13.95 10.99
C VAL A 190 -13.73 -13.72 11.81
N ASN A 191 -14.81 -13.27 11.18
CA ASN A 191 -16.11 -13.06 11.86
C ASN A 191 -16.64 -14.36 12.49
N LYS A 192 -16.55 -15.49 11.79
CA LYS A 192 -16.92 -16.80 12.33
C LYS A 192 -16.02 -17.23 13.49
N ALA A 193 -14.70 -17.01 13.37
CA ALA A 193 -13.75 -17.39 14.40
C ALA A 193 -13.90 -16.58 15.68
N LEU A 194 -14.26 -15.29 15.57
CA LEU A 194 -14.45 -14.38 16.71
C LEU A 194 -15.90 -14.36 17.25
N VAL A 195 -16.82 -15.13 16.62
CA VAL A 195 -18.25 -15.09 16.94
C VAL A 195 -18.82 -13.67 16.91
N LEU A 196 -18.28 -12.83 16.02
CA LEU A 196 -18.71 -11.44 15.87
C LEU A 196 -20.02 -11.42 15.06
N ARG A 197 -21.00 -10.69 15.58
CA ARG A 197 -22.21 -10.38 14.84
C ARG A 197 -21.91 -9.25 13.86
N GLU A 198 -22.20 -9.45 12.59
CA GLU A 198 -22.07 -8.38 11.59
C GLU A 198 -22.95 -7.19 12.00
N VAL A 199 -22.30 -6.06 12.29
CA VAL A 199 -22.96 -4.77 12.44
C VAL A 199 -22.91 -4.08 11.08
N GLY A 200 -23.87 -4.40 10.22
CA GLY A 200 -23.95 -3.78 8.90
C GLY A 200 -25.28 -4.02 8.23
N GLY A 201 -26.09 -2.97 8.12
CA GLY A 201 -27.19 -2.93 7.16
C GLY A 201 -26.63 -2.82 5.74
N HIS A 202 -27.20 -3.57 4.80
CA HIS A 202 -26.86 -3.49 3.38
C HIS A 202 -27.32 -2.14 2.79
N HIS A 203 -26.43 -1.16 2.73
CA HIS A 203 -26.59 0.06 1.91
C HIS A 203 -25.74 -0.09 0.66
N GLU A 204 -26.18 -0.94 -0.29
CA GLU A 204 -25.42 -1.24 -1.51
C GLU A 204 -25.10 -0.01 -2.37
N GLU A 205 -26.00 0.96 -2.44
CA GLU A 205 -25.79 2.20 -3.20
C GLU A 205 -24.70 3.09 -2.57
N GLU A 206 -24.71 3.24 -1.24
CA GLU A 206 -23.70 4.02 -0.52
C GLU A 206 -22.32 3.36 -0.61
N ALA A 207 -22.26 2.02 -0.57
CA ALA A 207 -21.02 1.27 -0.72
C ALA A 207 -20.38 1.51 -2.09
N SER A 208 -21.16 1.49 -3.17
CA SER A 208 -20.65 1.74 -4.54
C SER A 208 -20.07 3.14 -4.70
N PHE A 209 -20.72 4.17 -4.13
CA PHE A 209 -20.22 5.54 -4.15
C PHE A 209 -18.87 5.67 -3.41
N LEU A 210 -18.74 5.08 -2.22
CA LEU A 210 -17.53 5.14 -1.41
C LEU A 210 -16.35 4.43 -2.11
N ILE A 211 -16.60 3.30 -2.76
CA ILE A 211 -15.63 2.56 -3.57
C ILE A 211 -15.09 3.43 -4.70
N ILE A 212 -15.97 4.04 -5.49
CA ILE A 212 -15.57 4.90 -6.61
C ILE A 212 -14.77 6.09 -6.08
N LEU A 213 -15.19 6.71 -5.00
CA LEU A 213 -14.49 7.83 -4.38
C LEU A 213 -13.08 7.45 -3.92
N SER A 214 -12.91 6.28 -3.29
CA SER A 214 -11.60 5.77 -2.85
C SER A 214 -10.64 5.61 -4.04
N VAL A 215 -11.12 5.05 -5.15
CA VAL A 215 -10.33 4.87 -6.38
C VAL A 215 -9.96 6.23 -6.99
N VAL A 216 -10.92 7.14 -7.11
CA VAL A 216 -10.70 8.49 -7.66
C VAL A 216 -9.65 9.25 -6.84
N VAL A 217 -9.76 9.22 -5.51
CA VAL A 217 -8.80 9.88 -4.61
C VAL A 217 -7.39 9.28 -4.76
N ALA A 218 -7.28 7.95 -4.90
CA ALA A 218 -5.99 7.31 -5.14
C ALA A 218 -5.40 7.71 -6.50
N LEU A 219 -6.20 7.73 -7.56
CA LEU A 219 -5.76 8.15 -8.91
C LEU A 219 -5.34 9.62 -8.94
N ILE A 220 -6.07 10.51 -8.25
CA ILE A 220 -5.68 11.93 -8.10
C ILE A 220 -4.32 12.02 -7.39
N GLY A 221 -4.13 11.27 -6.30
CA GLY A 221 -2.85 11.24 -5.59
C GLY A 221 -1.69 10.80 -6.48
N ILE A 222 -1.89 9.76 -7.31
CA ILE A 222 -0.90 9.29 -8.29
C ILE A 222 -0.64 10.37 -9.35
N GLY A 223 -1.69 10.99 -9.89
CA GLY A 223 -1.56 12.02 -10.92
C GLY A 223 -0.80 13.26 -10.45
N ILE A 224 -0.99 13.68 -9.18
CA ILE A 224 -0.23 14.80 -8.59
C ILE A 224 1.24 14.43 -8.39
N ALA A 225 1.55 13.15 -8.20
CA ALA A 225 2.91 12.66 -7.98
C ALA A 225 3.75 12.61 -9.25
N TYR A 226 3.10 12.52 -10.41
CA TYR A 226 3.72 12.49 -11.74
C TYR A 226 4.14 13.89 -12.20
#